data_bbd24d23b17e7eae9042b5816b99005f
#
_entry.id   bbd24d23b17e7eae9042b5816b99005f
#
_cell.length_a   1.000
_cell.length_b   1.000
_cell.length_c   1.000
_cell.angle_alpha   90.00
_cell.angle_beta   90.00
_cell.angle_gamma   90.00
#
_symmetry.space_group_name_H-M   'P 1'
#
loop_
_entity.id
_entity.type
_entity.pdbx_description
1 polymer ?
#
loop_
_entity_poly.entity_id
_entity_poly.type
_entity_poly.pdbx_seq_one_letter_code
_entity_poly.pdbx_strand_id
1 'polypeptide(L)'
;MAQILVLYYSVGGSVQRMAELIAEGVERVPGAAAKLRTVPIVAPATQTAAPAVPPEGAPYAELKDLEACAGLALGSPGYFGNMAAPLKHLFDGTVPLWQKGALAGKPACVFTATGSLHGGQETTLLSMMLPLLHHGMVIVGTPYTQPELSATRAGGTPYGPSHFAGVADDQPVTDAERALCIAQGKRLAGMALKLRG
;
A
#
# COMPACT_ATOMS: atom_id res chain seq x y z
N MET A 1 -5.18 16.92 12.21
CA MET A 1 -4.20 16.34 11.27
C MET A 1 -4.84 15.15 10.56
N ALA A 2 -4.69 15.02 9.23
CA ALA A 2 -5.19 13.88 8.48
C ALA A 2 -4.22 12.70 8.62
N GLN A 3 -4.62 11.64 9.31
CA GLN A 3 -3.79 10.45 9.46
C GLN A 3 -3.94 9.54 8.23
N ILE A 4 -2.88 9.33 7.49
CA ILE A 4 -2.82 8.43 6.33
C ILE A 4 -2.23 7.11 6.78
N LEU A 5 -3.01 6.05 6.69
CA LEU A 5 -2.54 4.70 6.98
C LEU A 5 -1.76 4.17 5.79
N VAL A 6 -0.49 3.81 5.99
CA VAL A 6 0.35 3.09 5.04
C VAL A 6 0.43 1.65 5.52
N LEU A 7 -0.43 0.80 4.98
CA LEU A 7 -0.59 -0.60 5.35
C LEU A 7 0.09 -1.48 4.31
N TYR A 8 1.01 -2.34 4.75
CA TYR A 8 1.76 -3.19 3.83
C TYR A 8 2.05 -4.58 4.41
N TYR A 9 2.35 -5.51 3.51
CA TYR A 9 3.06 -6.75 3.80
C TYR A 9 4.35 -6.79 2.98
N SER A 10 5.44 -7.26 3.56
CA SER A 10 6.74 -7.37 2.87
C SER A 10 7.43 -8.66 3.31
N VAL A 11 8.12 -9.33 2.39
CA VAL A 11 8.91 -10.54 2.66
C VAL A 11 10.40 -10.20 2.68
N GLY A 12 10.94 -9.69 1.57
CA GLY A 12 12.35 -9.37 1.42
C GLY A 12 12.71 -7.91 1.71
N GLY A 13 11.71 -7.03 1.94
CA GLY A 13 11.95 -5.62 2.30
C GLY A 13 11.56 -4.61 1.23
N SER A 14 11.44 -4.99 -0.04
CA SER A 14 11.13 -4.05 -1.13
C SER A 14 9.81 -3.30 -0.93
N VAL A 15 8.72 -4.00 -0.57
CA VAL A 15 7.43 -3.33 -0.31
C VAL A 15 7.50 -2.44 0.93
N GLN A 16 8.24 -2.84 1.97
CA GLN A 16 8.49 -2.00 3.14
C GLN A 16 9.20 -0.70 2.72
N ARG A 17 10.24 -0.80 1.90
CA ARG A 17 10.97 0.36 1.41
C ARG A 17 10.07 1.33 0.64
N MET A 18 9.19 0.81 -0.22
CA MET A 18 8.19 1.63 -0.92
C MET A 18 7.20 2.29 0.06
N ALA A 19 6.75 1.57 1.10
CA ALA A 19 5.86 2.11 2.13
C ALA A 19 6.51 3.30 2.86
N GLU A 20 7.79 3.20 3.21
CA GLU A 20 8.56 4.29 3.82
C GLU A 20 8.64 5.53 2.91
N LEU A 21 8.85 5.34 1.61
CA LEU A 21 8.88 6.44 0.63
C LEU A 21 7.51 7.10 0.42
N ILE A 22 6.43 6.32 0.44
CA ILE A 22 5.07 6.85 0.40
C ILE A 22 4.78 7.65 1.68
N ALA A 23 5.17 7.12 2.85
CA ALA A 23 5.07 7.82 4.13
C ALA A 23 5.85 9.14 4.11
N GLU A 24 7.08 9.16 3.58
CA GLU A 24 7.84 10.39 3.37
C GLU A 24 7.07 11.40 2.52
N GLY A 25 6.41 10.92 1.45
CA GLY A 25 5.56 11.78 0.61
C GLY A 25 4.38 12.38 1.38
N VAL A 26 3.72 11.59 2.22
CA VAL A 26 2.62 12.06 3.09
C VAL A 26 3.10 13.15 4.06
N GLU A 27 4.23 12.93 4.73
CA GLU A 27 4.80 13.86 5.71
C GLU A 27 5.22 15.21 5.09
N ARG A 28 5.45 15.25 3.78
CA ARG A 28 5.72 16.51 3.05
C ARG A 28 4.48 17.37 2.83
N VAL A 29 3.28 16.92 3.25
CA VAL A 29 2.01 17.67 3.08
C VAL A 29 1.59 18.26 4.43
N PRO A 30 1.58 19.59 4.60
CA PRO A 30 1.13 20.21 5.84
C PRO A 30 -0.30 19.77 6.21
N GLY A 31 -0.50 19.39 7.46
CA GLY A 31 -1.82 18.92 7.94
C GLY A 31 -2.08 17.41 7.76
N ALA A 32 -1.15 16.67 7.16
CA ALA A 32 -1.18 15.21 7.09
C ALA A 32 -0.08 14.57 7.96
N ALA A 33 -0.27 13.31 8.34
CA ALA A 33 0.72 12.48 9.02
C ALA A 33 0.59 11.03 8.56
N ALA A 34 1.71 10.34 8.39
CA ALA A 34 1.73 8.93 8.02
C ALA A 34 1.68 8.02 9.25
N LYS A 35 1.02 6.88 9.10
CA LYS A 35 1.01 5.81 10.09
C LYS A 35 1.30 4.49 9.39
N LEU A 36 2.51 3.95 9.57
CA LEU A 36 2.90 2.67 8.99
C LEU A 36 2.37 1.52 9.84
N ARG A 37 1.82 0.50 9.16
CA ARG A 37 1.39 -0.77 9.75
C ARG A 37 1.71 -1.92 8.82
N THR A 38 1.97 -3.09 9.39
CA THR A 38 2.12 -4.34 8.66
C THR A 38 1.10 -5.37 9.13
N VAL A 39 1.15 -6.57 8.56
CA VAL A 39 0.32 -7.71 8.97
C VAL A 39 1.20 -8.91 9.29
N PRO A 40 0.79 -9.79 10.22
CA PRO A 40 1.52 -11.03 10.49
C PRO A 40 1.41 -12.00 9.31
N ILE A 41 2.34 -12.92 9.23
CA ILE A 41 2.25 -14.06 8.30
C ILE A 41 1.03 -14.91 8.65
N VAL A 42 0.44 -15.53 7.62
CA VAL A 42 -0.60 -16.56 7.80
C VAL A 42 0.07 -17.92 7.80
N ALA A 43 -0.25 -18.73 8.79
CA ALA A 43 0.24 -20.10 8.93
C ALA A 43 -0.94 -21.08 9.09
N PRO A 44 -0.81 -22.34 8.62
CA PRO A 44 -1.77 -23.40 8.96
C PRO A 44 -1.88 -23.56 10.48
N ALA A 45 -3.03 -24.00 10.97
CA ALA A 45 -3.27 -24.21 12.41
C ALA A 45 -2.30 -25.20 13.08
N THR A 46 -1.65 -26.05 12.26
CA THR A 46 -0.63 -27.02 12.71
C THR A 46 0.78 -26.44 12.84
N GLN A 47 0.97 -25.16 12.46
CA GLN A 47 2.27 -24.48 12.53
C GLN A 47 2.27 -23.40 13.62
N THR A 48 3.46 -23.02 14.08
CA THR A 48 3.62 -21.91 15.04
C THR A 48 3.12 -20.62 14.42
N ALA A 49 2.23 -19.93 15.10
CA ALA A 49 1.76 -18.60 14.71
C ALA A 49 2.89 -17.56 14.79
N ALA A 50 2.72 -16.45 14.05
CA ALA A 50 3.60 -15.29 14.18
C ALA A 50 3.57 -14.75 15.63
N PRO A 51 4.67 -14.11 16.10
CA PRO A 51 4.67 -13.45 17.41
C PRO A 51 3.62 -12.35 17.47
N ALA A 52 3.10 -12.04 18.66
CA ALA A 52 2.09 -11.02 18.87
C ALA A 52 2.54 -9.59 18.45
N VAL A 53 3.85 -9.36 18.44
CA VAL A 53 4.49 -8.11 18.00
C VAL A 53 5.57 -8.46 16.97
N PRO A 54 5.66 -7.74 15.83
CA PRO A 54 6.71 -8.00 14.87
C PRO A 54 8.09 -7.74 15.52
N PRO A 55 9.11 -8.58 15.25
CA PRO A 55 10.45 -8.38 15.83
C PRO A 55 11.12 -7.12 15.30
N GLU A 56 10.78 -6.72 14.08
CA GLU A 56 11.31 -5.54 13.38
C GLU A 56 10.22 -4.89 12.53
N GLY A 57 10.44 -3.62 12.14
CA GLY A 57 9.55 -2.87 11.27
C GLY A 57 8.35 -2.25 11.97
N ALA A 58 7.29 -2.01 11.20
CA ALA A 58 6.07 -1.37 11.69
C ALA A 58 5.24 -2.33 12.57
N PRO A 59 4.53 -1.82 13.58
CA PRO A 59 3.57 -2.62 14.34
C PRO A 59 2.48 -3.24 13.45
N TYR A 60 1.89 -4.34 13.90
CA TYR A 60 0.75 -4.93 13.20
C TYR A 60 -0.45 -4.00 13.18
N ALA A 61 -1.18 -4.07 12.07
CA ALA A 61 -2.42 -3.32 11.89
C ALA A 61 -3.55 -3.91 12.74
N GLU A 62 -4.34 -3.02 13.31
CA GLU A 62 -5.62 -3.35 13.95
C GLU A 62 -6.77 -2.76 13.14
N LEU A 63 -7.99 -3.29 13.27
CA LEU A 63 -9.17 -2.75 12.57
C LEU A 63 -9.42 -1.27 12.90
N LYS A 64 -9.09 -0.85 14.14
CA LYS A 64 -9.17 0.57 14.54
C LYS A 64 -8.25 1.49 13.72
N ASP A 65 -7.13 0.99 13.19
CA ASP A 65 -6.23 1.80 12.35
C ASP A 65 -6.91 2.13 11.01
N LEU A 66 -7.61 1.15 10.42
CA LEU A 66 -8.41 1.35 9.20
C LEU A 66 -9.60 2.28 9.48
N GLU A 67 -10.34 2.06 10.57
CA GLU A 67 -11.49 2.89 10.93
C GLU A 67 -11.11 4.36 11.15
N ALA A 68 -9.97 4.61 11.82
CA ALA A 68 -9.52 5.96 12.17
C ALA A 68 -8.80 6.70 11.03
N CYS A 69 -8.33 6.01 9.98
CA CYS A 69 -7.55 6.66 8.94
C CYS A 69 -8.38 7.66 8.12
N ALA A 70 -7.72 8.71 7.63
CA ALA A 70 -8.29 9.67 6.69
C ALA A 70 -8.05 9.28 5.22
N GLY A 71 -7.16 8.33 4.97
CA GLY A 71 -6.83 7.75 3.68
C GLY A 71 -5.94 6.52 3.86
N LEU A 72 -5.87 5.67 2.86
CA LEU A 72 -5.17 4.38 2.91
C LEU A 72 -4.23 4.21 1.73
N ALA A 73 -2.94 3.93 1.99
CA ALA A 73 -2.02 3.36 1.02
C ALA A 73 -1.84 1.87 1.35
N LEU A 74 -2.15 0.98 0.39
CA LEU A 74 -2.15 -0.46 0.57
C LEU A 74 -1.05 -1.09 -0.29
N GLY A 75 -0.10 -1.82 0.32
CA GLY A 75 1.04 -2.41 -0.35
C GLY A 75 1.21 -3.91 -0.12
N SER A 76 1.51 -4.62 -1.21
CA SER A 76 1.75 -6.07 -1.19
C SER A 76 2.79 -6.47 -2.23
N PRO A 77 3.63 -7.48 -1.97
CA PRO A 77 4.30 -8.17 -3.07
C PRO A 77 3.27 -8.86 -3.97
N GLY A 78 3.59 -8.97 -5.28
CA GLY A 78 2.74 -9.67 -6.23
C GLY A 78 2.88 -11.19 -6.12
N TYR A 79 1.77 -11.87 -5.86
CA TYR A 79 1.68 -13.34 -5.90
C TYR A 79 0.63 -13.74 -6.94
N PHE A 80 1.09 -14.29 -8.08
CA PHE A 80 0.20 -14.73 -9.18
C PHE A 80 -0.80 -13.63 -9.62
N GLY A 81 -0.31 -12.37 -9.70
CA GLY A 81 -1.13 -11.23 -10.10
C GLY A 81 -2.10 -10.72 -9.02
N ASN A 82 -1.91 -11.12 -7.77
CA ASN A 82 -2.76 -10.74 -6.64
C ASN A 82 -1.92 -10.36 -5.41
N MET A 83 -2.57 -9.81 -4.38
CA MET A 83 -1.91 -9.54 -3.10
C MET A 83 -1.54 -10.83 -2.37
N ALA A 84 -0.56 -10.74 -1.49
CA ALA A 84 -0.17 -11.82 -0.60
C ALA A 84 -1.31 -12.20 0.38
N ALA A 85 -1.40 -13.49 0.71
CA ALA A 85 -2.43 -14.04 1.59
C ALA A 85 -2.54 -13.34 2.96
N PRO A 86 -1.45 -12.90 3.64
CA PRO A 86 -1.56 -12.18 4.91
C PRO A 86 -2.37 -10.89 4.81
N LEU A 87 -2.20 -10.15 3.73
CA LEU A 87 -2.95 -8.92 3.52
C LEU A 87 -4.43 -9.18 3.20
N LYS A 88 -4.69 -10.18 2.35
CA LYS A 88 -6.07 -10.61 2.05
C LYS A 88 -6.78 -11.11 3.30
N HIS A 89 -6.09 -11.86 4.18
CA HIS A 89 -6.62 -12.34 5.44
C HIS A 89 -7.08 -11.19 6.36
N LEU A 90 -6.28 -10.11 6.47
CA LEU A 90 -6.72 -8.91 7.19
C LEU A 90 -8.01 -8.36 6.58
N PHE A 91 -8.07 -8.20 5.24
CA PHE A 91 -9.25 -7.66 4.56
C PHE A 91 -10.49 -8.52 4.73
N ASP A 92 -10.37 -9.85 4.76
CA ASP A 92 -11.49 -10.74 5.05
C ASP A 92 -12.08 -10.51 6.45
N GLY A 93 -11.26 -10.06 7.40
CA GLY A 93 -11.69 -9.67 8.74
C GLY A 93 -12.35 -8.29 8.82
N THR A 94 -12.41 -7.50 7.74
CA THR A 94 -12.95 -6.13 7.76
C THR A 94 -14.47 -6.03 7.55
N VAL A 95 -15.19 -7.13 7.46
CA VAL A 95 -16.66 -7.15 7.29
C VAL A 95 -17.39 -6.21 8.26
N PRO A 96 -17.04 -6.12 9.56
CA PRO A 96 -17.71 -5.19 10.47
C PRO A 96 -17.50 -3.70 10.09
N LEU A 97 -16.35 -3.34 9.52
CA LEU A 97 -16.08 -1.97 9.04
C LEU A 97 -16.86 -1.68 7.76
N TRP A 98 -16.95 -2.66 6.86
CA TRP A 98 -17.74 -2.56 5.63
C TRP A 98 -19.23 -2.33 5.93
N GLN A 99 -19.81 -3.10 6.85
CA GLN A 99 -21.22 -2.94 7.27
C GLN A 99 -21.52 -1.55 7.83
N LYS A 100 -20.54 -0.92 8.51
CA LYS A 100 -20.67 0.45 9.03
C LYS A 100 -20.40 1.53 7.99
N GLY A 101 -19.91 1.17 6.80
CA GLY A 101 -19.40 2.15 5.82
C GLY A 101 -18.19 2.94 6.31
N ALA A 102 -17.38 2.38 7.21
CA ALA A 102 -16.31 3.09 7.92
C ALA A 102 -15.22 3.67 7.00
N LEU A 103 -15.04 3.10 5.82
CA LEU A 103 -14.05 3.54 4.81
C LEU A 103 -14.69 4.28 3.62
N ALA A 104 -16.01 4.36 3.55
CA ALA A 104 -16.70 4.97 2.41
C ALA A 104 -16.29 6.45 2.23
N GLY A 105 -15.99 6.82 0.97
CA GLY A 105 -15.57 8.17 0.60
C GLY A 105 -14.11 8.52 0.95
N LYS A 106 -13.39 7.71 1.72
CA LYS A 106 -11.97 7.94 2.01
C LYS A 106 -11.11 7.60 0.79
N PRO A 107 -10.06 8.39 0.47
CA PRO A 107 -9.18 8.08 -0.64
C PRO A 107 -8.26 6.90 -0.33
N ALA A 108 -7.96 6.10 -1.36
CA ALA A 108 -7.00 5.00 -1.27
C ALA A 108 -6.12 4.90 -2.50
N CYS A 109 -4.89 4.47 -2.33
CA CYS A 109 -3.98 4.05 -3.38
C CYS A 109 -3.35 2.70 -3.08
N VAL A 110 -2.80 2.07 -4.09
CA VAL A 110 -2.14 0.75 -4.00
C VAL A 110 -0.71 0.83 -4.51
N PHE A 111 0.18 -0.06 -4.02
CA PHE A 111 1.55 -0.19 -4.49
C PHE A 111 2.04 -1.64 -4.38
N THR A 112 3.00 -2.05 -5.22
CA THR A 112 3.47 -3.43 -5.29
C THR A 112 4.94 -3.55 -5.65
N ALA A 113 5.54 -4.69 -5.35
CA ALA A 113 6.82 -5.11 -5.88
C ALA A 113 6.73 -6.53 -6.44
N THR A 114 7.46 -6.82 -7.52
CA THR A 114 7.48 -8.14 -8.18
C THR A 114 8.90 -8.56 -8.54
N GLY A 115 9.11 -9.87 -8.63
CA GLY A 115 10.40 -10.44 -9.01
C GLY A 115 10.78 -10.27 -10.50
N SER A 116 9.84 -9.83 -11.35
CA SER A 116 10.10 -9.54 -12.78
C SER A 116 9.26 -8.36 -13.25
N LEU A 117 9.73 -7.66 -14.31
CA LEU A 117 9.06 -6.47 -14.86
C LEU A 117 7.63 -6.77 -15.31
N HIS A 118 7.41 -7.91 -15.96
CA HIS A 118 6.09 -8.35 -16.43
C HIS A 118 5.47 -9.42 -15.54
N GLY A 119 5.86 -9.48 -14.26
CA GLY A 119 5.42 -10.46 -13.27
C GLY A 119 4.07 -10.15 -12.62
N GLY A 120 3.21 -9.36 -13.27
CA GLY A 120 1.88 -9.04 -12.78
C GLY A 120 1.81 -7.81 -11.88
N GLN A 121 2.65 -6.79 -12.11
CA GLN A 121 2.61 -5.54 -11.36
C GLN A 121 1.22 -4.90 -11.48
N GLU A 122 0.73 -4.69 -12.70
CA GLU A 122 -0.56 -4.04 -12.96
C GLU A 122 -1.73 -4.89 -12.44
N THR A 123 -1.72 -6.20 -12.67
CA THR A 123 -2.81 -7.08 -12.20
C THR A 123 -2.87 -7.14 -10.69
N THR A 124 -1.73 -7.16 -10.00
CA THR A 124 -1.68 -7.08 -8.53
C THR A 124 -2.30 -5.78 -8.04
N LEU A 125 -1.91 -4.64 -8.62
CA LEU A 125 -2.47 -3.32 -8.24
C LEU A 125 -3.99 -3.29 -8.49
N LEU A 126 -4.45 -3.70 -9.67
CA LEU A 126 -5.87 -3.70 -10.02
C LEU A 126 -6.69 -4.65 -9.12
N SER A 127 -6.16 -5.84 -8.81
CA SER A 127 -6.85 -6.77 -7.90
C SER A 127 -6.95 -6.23 -6.47
N MET A 128 -5.94 -5.47 -6.00
CA MET A 128 -5.97 -4.82 -4.69
C MET A 128 -6.99 -3.69 -4.61
N MET A 129 -7.34 -3.04 -5.71
CA MET A 129 -8.38 -2.02 -5.74
C MET A 129 -9.79 -2.59 -5.51
N LEU A 130 -10.05 -3.85 -5.87
CA LEU A 130 -11.39 -4.44 -5.74
C LEU A 130 -11.92 -4.39 -4.30
N PRO A 131 -11.23 -4.90 -3.27
CA PRO A 131 -11.72 -4.80 -1.89
C PRO A 131 -11.87 -3.34 -1.43
N LEU A 132 -11.04 -2.41 -1.90
CA LEU A 132 -11.16 -1.00 -1.56
C LEU A 132 -12.42 -0.37 -2.17
N LEU A 133 -12.75 -0.73 -3.41
CA LEU A 133 -14.01 -0.32 -4.06
C LEU A 133 -15.23 -0.90 -3.34
N HIS A 134 -15.18 -2.17 -2.88
CA HIS A 134 -16.23 -2.75 -2.07
C HIS A 134 -16.46 -2.01 -0.75
N HIS A 135 -15.41 -1.44 -0.17
CA HIS A 135 -15.49 -0.55 0.98
C HIS A 135 -15.97 0.87 0.65
N GLY A 136 -16.24 1.18 -0.62
CA GLY A 136 -16.68 2.50 -1.07
C GLY A 136 -15.57 3.56 -1.06
N MET A 137 -14.31 3.16 -1.09
CA MET A 137 -13.16 4.08 -1.13
C MET A 137 -12.99 4.74 -2.51
N VAL A 138 -12.40 5.92 -2.54
CA VAL A 138 -12.06 6.66 -3.76
C VAL A 138 -10.64 6.30 -4.19
N ILE A 139 -10.48 5.60 -5.30
CA ILE A 139 -9.17 5.17 -5.79
C ILE A 139 -8.38 6.35 -6.37
N VAL A 140 -7.13 6.49 -5.94
CA VAL A 140 -6.20 7.56 -6.33
C VAL A 140 -5.00 6.95 -7.04
N GLY A 141 -4.99 6.98 -8.36
CA GLY A 141 -3.87 6.52 -9.18
C GLY A 141 -2.75 7.56 -9.31
N THR A 142 -1.67 7.18 -10.01
CA THR A 142 -0.53 8.03 -10.34
C THR A 142 -0.77 8.71 -11.71
N PRO A 143 -0.87 10.04 -11.79
CA PRO A 143 -1.17 10.71 -13.07
C PRO A 143 0.08 10.83 -13.93
N TYR A 144 -0.08 10.84 -15.25
CA TYR A 144 1.00 11.07 -16.23
C TYR A 144 1.60 12.48 -16.20
N THR A 145 1.11 13.36 -15.32
CA THR A 145 1.79 14.61 -14.98
C THR A 145 3.06 14.40 -14.13
N GLN A 146 3.30 13.17 -13.66
CA GLN A 146 4.58 12.74 -13.11
C GLN A 146 5.47 12.27 -14.26
N PRO A 147 6.52 13.01 -14.63
CA PRO A 147 7.35 12.70 -15.80
C PRO A 147 8.07 11.35 -15.68
N GLU A 148 8.38 10.93 -14.45
CA GLU A 148 9.02 9.65 -14.17
C GLU A 148 8.18 8.47 -14.66
N LEU A 149 6.84 8.61 -14.72
CA LEU A 149 5.95 7.55 -15.19
C LEU A 149 6.16 7.23 -16.68
N SER A 150 6.51 8.22 -17.48
CA SER A 150 6.84 8.04 -18.90
C SER A 150 8.32 7.70 -19.14
N ALA A 151 9.20 8.03 -18.19
CA ALA A 151 10.65 7.87 -18.32
C ALA A 151 11.18 6.56 -17.73
N THR A 152 10.45 5.95 -16.78
CA THR A 152 10.93 4.75 -16.06
C THR A 152 11.27 3.59 -17.00
N ARG A 153 12.31 2.84 -16.63
CA ARG A 153 12.72 1.58 -17.27
C ARG A 153 12.62 0.38 -16.29
N ALA A 154 12.05 0.63 -15.12
CA ALA A 154 11.82 -0.34 -14.06
C ALA A 154 10.34 -0.32 -13.66
N GLY A 155 10.01 -0.27 -12.37
CA GLY A 155 8.63 -0.16 -11.92
C GLY A 155 8.02 1.23 -12.16
N GLY A 156 6.73 1.35 -11.88
CA GLY A 156 5.93 2.56 -12.04
C GLY A 156 4.79 2.37 -13.03
N THR A 157 3.56 2.53 -12.54
CA THR A 157 2.33 2.40 -13.35
C THR A 157 1.34 3.50 -13.01
N PRO A 158 0.37 3.82 -13.91
CA PRO A 158 -0.70 4.78 -13.58
C PRO A 158 -1.67 4.25 -12.51
N TYR A 159 -1.70 2.95 -12.27
CA TYR A 159 -2.55 2.32 -11.24
C TYR A 159 -1.97 2.48 -9.84
N GLY A 160 -0.66 2.75 -9.72
CA GLY A 160 0.06 2.95 -8.47
C GLY A 160 1.56 2.71 -8.63
N PRO A 161 2.38 3.12 -7.68
CA PRO A 161 3.80 2.81 -7.68
C PRO A 161 4.04 1.30 -7.70
N SER A 162 5.01 0.87 -8.51
CA SER A 162 5.49 -0.51 -8.52
C SER A 162 7.00 -0.54 -8.53
N HIS A 163 7.59 -1.67 -8.16
CA HIS A 163 9.03 -1.86 -8.10
C HIS A 163 9.40 -3.23 -8.70
N PHE A 164 10.45 -3.23 -9.52
CA PHE A 164 11.10 -4.45 -9.97
C PHE A 164 12.15 -4.87 -8.94
N ALA A 165 11.78 -5.78 -8.05
CA ALA A 165 12.63 -6.21 -6.93
C ALA A 165 13.69 -7.26 -7.32
N GLY A 166 13.53 -7.92 -8.48
CA GLY A 166 14.32 -9.11 -8.82
C GLY A 166 13.83 -10.35 -8.08
N VAL A 167 14.24 -11.52 -8.57
CA VAL A 167 13.82 -12.82 -7.98
C VAL A 167 14.39 -13.00 -6.54
N ALA A 168 15.58 -12.45 -6.30
CA ALA A 168 16.23 -12.48 -4.99
C ALA A 168 15.86 -11.29 -4.07
N ASP A 169 14.94 -10.42 -4.50
CA ASP A 169 14.58 -9.17 -3.81
C ASP A 169 15.81 -8.25 -3.57
N ASP A 170 16.73 -8.23 -4.54
CA ASP A 170 18.06 -7.58 -4.45
C ASP A 170 18.20 -6.35 -5.34
N GLN A 171 17.20 -6.04 -6.16
CA GLN A 171 17.26 -4.86 -7.01
C GLN A 171 16.94 -3.60 -6.18
N PRO A 172 17.80 -2.56 -6.25
CA PRO A 172 17.54 -1.33 -5.51
C PRO A 172 16.38 -0.55 -6.12
N VAL A 173 15.62 0.15 -5.26
CA VAL A 173 14.61 1.10 -5.71
C VAL A 173 15.30 2.21 -6.51
N THR A 174 14.93 2.37 -7.77
CA THR A 174 15.47 3.39 -8.69
C THR A 174 14.98 4.80 -8.30
N ASP A 175 15.67 5.83 -8.82
CA ASP A 175 15.26 7.23 -8.57
C ASP A 175 13.85 7.53 -9.09
N ALA A 176 13.49 6.95 -10.25
CA ALA A 176 12.13 7.10 -10.80
C ALA A 176 11.07 6.45 -9.90
N GLU A 177 11.29 5.23 -9.44
CA GLU A 177 10.38 4.54 -8.52
C GLU A 177 10.26 5.27 -7.19
N ARG A 178 11.39 5.78 -6.65
CA ARG A 178 11.41 6.61 -5.44
C ARG A 178 10.55 7.87 -5.62
N ALA A 179 10.75 8.59 -6.72
CA ALA A 179 10.00 9.82 -7.00
C ALA A 179 8.49 9.54 -7.12
N LEU A 180 8.09 8.44 -7.80
CA LEU A 180 6.70 8.02 -7.94
C LEU A 180 6.08 7.64 -6.58
N CYS A 181 6.79 6.94 -5.70
CA CYS A 181 6.31 6.61 -4.35
C CYS A 181 6.04 7.89 -3.53
N ILE A 182 7.00 8.82 -3.52
CA ILE A 182 6.87 10.09 -2.80
C ILE A 182 5.72 10.93 -3.39
N ALA A 183 5.61 11.01 -4.72
CA ALA A 183 4.53 11.73 -5.40
C ALA A 183 3.16 11.14 -5.06
N GLN A 184 3.04 9.81 -5.01
CA GLN A 184 1.81 9.12 -4.65
C GLN A 184 1.40 9.40 -3.21
N GLY A 185 2.34 9.40 -2.26
CA GLY A 185 2.09 9.75 -0.86
C GLY A 185 1.56 11.18 -0.72
N LYS A 186 2.22 12.16 -1.38
CA LYS A 186 1.76 13.56 -1.42
C LYS A 186 0.35 13.67 -1.99
N ARG A 187 0.09 12.99 -3.11
CA ARG A 187 -1.20 13.02 -3.79
C ARG A 187 -2.31 12.45 -2.89
N LEU A 188 -2.08 11.31 -2.27
CA LEU A 188 -3.03 10.68 -1.35
C LEU A 188 -3.35 11.59 -0.17
N ALA A 189 -2.33 12.17 0.47
CA ALA A 189 -2.50 13.10 1.59
C ALA A 189 -3.30 14.35 1.17
N GLY A 190 -2.97 14.94 0.02
CA GLY A 190 -3.71 16.09 -0.52
C GLY A 190 -5.18 15.78 -0.82
N MET A 191 -5.48 14.57 -1.34
CA MET A 191 -6.86 14.13 -1.55
C MET A 191 -7.59 13.89 -0.23
N ALA A 192 -6.92 13.30 0.77
CA ALA A 192 -7.52 13.09 2.09
C ALA A 192 -7.89 14.42 2.77
N LEU A 193 -7.05 15.44 2.65
CA LEU A 193 -7.35 16.77 3.18
C LEU A 193 -8.55 17.43 2.49
N LYS A 194 -8.66 17.28 1.15
CA LYS A 194 -9.78 17.85 0.36
C LYS A 194 -11.10 17.16 0.62
N LEU A 195 -11.09 15.83 0.86
CA LEU A 195 -12.32 15.03 1.04
C LEU A 195 -12.79 15.00 2.50
N ARG A 196 -12.03 15.55 3.43
CA ARG A 196 -12.44 15.62 4.84
C ARG A 196 -13.54 16.64 5.11
N GLY A 197 -13.92 17.48 4.14
CA GLY A 197 -15.04 18.44 4.22
C GLY A 197 -14.93 19.38 5.41
#